data_50fb6e421db3c4daccbd275d512e42e9
#
_entry.id   50fb6e421db3c4daccbd275d512e42e9
#
_cell.length_a   1.000
_cell.length_b   1.000
_cell.length_c   1.000
_cell.angle_alpha   90.00
_cell.angle_beta   90.00
_cell.angle_gamma   90.00
#
_symmetry.space_group_name_H-M   'P 1'
#
loop_
_entity.id
_entity.type
_entity.pdbx_description
1 polymer ?
#
loop_
_entity_poly.entity_id
_entity_poly.type
_entity_poly.pdbx_seq_one_letter_code
_entity_poly.pdbx_strand_id
1 'polypeptide(L)'
;MAGPGIAVRIQAPFCALALSLAISIPAEAQEEEAVLPDPEILPDTTVFTGDYVVVGIGAMSVPTYAGSDSGQIIPAAGATGEVSGIGFTLRGPSLSLDLIPDSKGAVGFRFGPQIRIRSNRHGKIGDPVVARLGELDRVVEGGFRVGVSFDDLLSPADGLSVGVSARWDISGKGSGMVITPSATYLLPVSRAQVVGLITSIQFVDGKYADYNYSISPEGSVASGLPAFNAKGGLHEATIGIATARDLNGDFLDGGFAVGGGVMYSRLFNSAAETPITSIRGSRDQWTFGAGVAYTF
;
A
#
# COMPACT_ATOMS: atom_id res chain seq x y z
N MET A 1 3.71 29.28 32.25
CA MET A 1 4.36 29.28 30.92
C MET A 1 4.58 27.81 30.57
N ALA A 2 3.69 27.24 29.81
CA ALA A 2 3.81 25.86 29.34
C ALA A 2 4.79 25.88 28.15
N GLY A 3 5.88 25.12 28.28
CA GLY A 3 6.83 24.89 27.17
C GLY A 3 6.13 24.10 26.05
N PRO A 4 6.59 24.22 24.81
CA PRO A 4 6.02 23.46 23.70
C PRO A 4 6.31 21.97 23.95
N GLY A 5 5.24 21.16 24.10
CA GLY A 5 5.35 19.71 24.14
C GLY A 5 5.96 19.21 22.85
N ILE A 6 7.02 18.42 22.94
CA ILE A 6 7.66 17.77 21.80
C ILE A 6 6.73 16.63 21.40
N ALA A 7 5.93 16.84 20.36
CA ALA A 7 5.13 15.78 19.74
C ALA A 7 6.09 14.78 19.09
N VAL A 8 6.19 13.59 19.66
CA VAL A 8 6.94 12.48 19.06
C VAL A 8 6.14 11.97 17.85
N ARG A 9 6.71 12.17 16.68
CA ARG A 9 6.12 11.78 15.40
C ARG A 9 6.31 10.29 15.19
N ILE A 10 5.24 9.52 15.38
CA ILE A 10 5.14 8.19 14.82
C ILE A 10 4.69 8.37 13.36
N GLN A 11 5.65 8.66 12.48
CA GLN A 11 5.32 8.90 11.08
C GLN A 11 5.17 7.62 10.28
N ALA A 12 4.44 7.74 9.20
CA ALA A 12 4.12 6.84 8.09
C ALA A 12 5.02 5.62 7.72
N PRO A 13 6.23 5.37 8.26
CA PRO A 13 7.01 4.18 7.93
C PRO A 13 6.27 2.87 8.26
N PHE A 14 5.43 2.88 9.31
CA PHE A 14 4.71 1.68 9.74
C PHE A 14 3.65 1.21 8.73
N CYS A 15 3.04 2.09 7.95
CA CYS A 15 2.07 1.67 6.93
C CYS A 15 2.69 0.90 5.77
N ALA A 16 3.97 1.06 5.51
CA ALA A 16 4.62 0.36 4.42
C ALA A 16 4.78 -1.13 4.68
N LEU A 17 4.92 -1.50 5.96
CA LEU A 17 5.24 -2.85 6.39
C LEU A 17 4.07 -3.61 7.01
N ALA A 18 3.04 -2.92 7.46
CA ALA A 18 1.90 -3.49 8.17
C ALA A 18 0.97 -4.39 7.32
N LEU A 19 1.41 -4.85 6.16
CA LEU A 19 0.65 -5.76 5.31
C LEU A 19 1.02 -7.23 5.57
N SER A 20 1.17 -7.63 6.83
CA SER A 20 1.59 -9.00 7.13
C SER A 20 1.15 -9.49 8.51
N LEU A 21 0.33 -10.47 8.64
CA LEU A 21 -0.16 -11.41 9.64
C LEU A 21 -1.58 -11.18 10.21
N ALA A 22 -2.50 -12.04 9.78
CA ALA A 22 -3.63 -12.42 10.62
C ALA A 22 -3.21 -13.68 11.43
N ILE A 23 -2.94 -13.52 12.72
CA ILE A 23 -2.84 -14.63 13.67
C ILE A 23 -4.13 -14.62 14.48
N SER A 24 -4.85 -15.74 14.45
CA SER A 24 -5.95 -16.02 15.36
C SER A 24 -5.42 -16.03 16.80
N ILE A 25 -5.76 -15.03 17.59
CA ILE A 25 -5.51 -15.02 19.03
C ILE A 25 -6.72 -15.67 19.69
N PRO A 26 -6.55 -16.73 20.53
CA PRO A 26 -7.64 -17.20 21.36
C PRO A 26 -8.06 -16.08 22.32
N ALA A 27 -9.37 -15.90 22.44
CA ALA A 27 -10.00 -14.91 23.31
C ALA A 27 -9.86 -15.31 24.79
N GLU A 28 -8.76 -14.90 25.40
CA GLU A 28 -8.62 -14.70 26.82
C GLU A 28 -7.85 -13.40 27.03
N ALA A 29 -8.52 -12.29 26.71
CA ALA A 29 -8.02 -10.96 27.06
C ALA A 29 -8.59 -10.62 28.43
N GLN A 30 -7.71 -10.52 29.42
CA GLN A 30 -7.94 -9.66 30.56
C GLN A 30 -8.14 -8.25 30.03
N GLU A 31 -9.21 -7.59 30.51
CA GLU A 31 -9.44 -6.14 30.29
C GLU A 31 -8.30 -5.38 31.00
N GLU A 32 -7.20 -5.22 30.34
CA GLU A 32 -6.21 -4.20 30.69
C GLU A 32 -6.71 -2.91 30.04
N GLU A 33 -7.21 -2.01 30.86
CA GLU A 33 -7.62 -0.66 30.49
C GLU A 33 -6.50 -0.04 29.66
N ALA A 34 -6.74 0.27 28.39
CA ALA A 34 -5.75 0.86 27.49
C ALA A 34 -5.40 2.27 28.01
N VAL A 35 -4.43 2.34 28.90
CA VAL A 35 -3.82 3.60 29.34
C VAL A 35 -3.03 4.13 28.17
N LEU A 36 -3.58 5.16 27.52
CA LEU A 36 -2.81 5.92 26.54
C LEU A 36 -1.54 6.45 27.24
N PRO A 37 -0.35 6.33 26.64
CA PRO A 37 0.86 6.79 27.27
C PRO A 37 0.76 8.30 27.58
N ASP A 38 1.11 8.68 28.80
CA ASP A 38 1.19 10.07 29.22
C ASP A 38 2.19 10.79 28.34
N PRO A 39 1.83 11.89 27.67
CA PRO A 39 2.74 12.61 26.76
C PRO A 39 3.99 13.16 27.46
N GLU A 40 4.04 13.22 28.79
CA GLU A 40 5.23 13.63 29.55
C GLU A 40 6.31 12.54 29.68
N ILE A 41 6.03 11.28 29.28
CA ILE A 41 6.94 10.12 29.50
C ILE A 41 7.68 9.71 28.19
N LEU A 42 7.44 10.40 27.08
CA LEU A 42 8.14 10.07 25.83
C LEU A 42 9.61 10.54 25.92
N PRO A 43 10.58 9.66 25.63
CA PRO A 43 11.99 10.07 25.65
C PRO A 43 12.26 11.17 24.62
N ASP A 44 13.13 12.12 24.96
CA ASP A 44 13.55 13.22 24.06
C ASP A 44 14.20 12.71 22.77
N THR A 45 14.63 11.45 22.73
CA THR A 45 15.25 10.79 21.58
C THR A 45 14.54 9.49 21.27
N THR A 46 14.08 9.35 20.04
CA THR A 46 13.52 8.11 19.49
C THR A 46 14.33 7.66 18.29
N VAL A 47 14.21 6.39 17.89
CA VAL A 47 14.86 5.86 16.68
C VAL A 47 14.47 6.66 15.43
N PHE A 48 13.31 7.35 15.44
CA PHE A 48 12.81 8.19 14.36
C PHE A 48 13.28 9.65 14.43
N THR A 49 14.18 9.98 15.36
CA THR A 49 14.78 11.32 15.46
C THR A 49 16.07 11.35 14.67
N GLY A 50 16.00 11.71 13.40
CA GLY A 50 17.13 11.69 12.46
C GLY A 50 17.04 10.57 11.43
N ASP A 51 18.19 10.06 11.00
CA ASP A 51 18.24 8.97 10.02
C ASP A 51 17.76 7.65 10.63
N TYR A 52 16.82 7.00 9.96
CA TYR A 52 16.34 5.67 10.35
C TYR A 52 15.95 4.85 9.12
N VAL A 53 15.98 3.53 9.26
CA VAL A 53 15.56 2.60 8.22
C VAL A 53 14.77 1.45 8.84
N VAL A 54 13.60 1.17 8.30
CA VAL A 54 12.80 -0.01 8.62
C VAL A 54 12.85 -0.96 7.43
N VAL A 55 13.29 -2.19 7.65
CA VAL A 55 13.35 -3.24 6.61
C VAL A 55 12.43 -4.37 7.01
N GLY A 56 11.66 -4.90 6.06
CA GLY A 56 10.78 -6.02 6.33
C GLY A 56 10.67 -7.03 5.22
N ILE A 57 10.38 -8.25 5.63
CA ILE A 57 10.13 -9.38 4.75
C ILE A 57 8.89 -10.14 5.21
N GLY A 58 8.22 -10.79 4.27
CA GLY A 58 7.01 -11.56 4.58
C GLY A 58 6.49 -12.34 3.38
N ALA A 59 5.20 -12.63 3.43
CA ALA A 59 4.46 -13.26 2.35
C ALA A 59 3.10 -12.59 2.16
N MET A 60 2.61 -12.56 0.92
CA MET A 60 1.31 -12.01 0.58
C MET A 60 0.52 -12.98 -0.28
N SER A 61 -0.77 -13.09 -0.02
CA SER A 61 -1.74 -13.70 -0.92
C SER A 61 -2.35 -12.60 -1.78
N VAL A 62 -2.16 -12.69 -3.08
CA VAL A 62 -2.64 -11.69 -4.05
C VAL A 62 -3.35 -12.40 -5.21
N PRO A 63 -4.29 -11.74 -5.91
CA PRO A 63 -4.85 -12.27 -7.15
C PRO A 63 -3.76 -12.57 -8.18
N THR A 64 -3.93 -13.61 -8.99
CA THR A 64 -2.94 -14.00 -10.01
C THR A 64 -2.81 -12.98 -11.14
N TYR A 65 -3.87 -12.24 -11.41
CA TYR A 65 -3.95 -11.05 -12.27
C TYR A 65 -5.10 -10.15 -11.79
N ALA A 66 -5.13 -8.91 -12.21
CA ALA A 66 -6.21 -7.99 -11.85
C ALA A 66 -7.57 -8.46 -12.40
N GLY A 67 -8.50 -8.74 -11.49
CA GLY A 67 -9.79 -9.34 -11.81
C GLY A 67 -9.84 -10.87 -11.67
N SER A 68 -8.75 -11.54 -11.29
CA SER A 68 -8.76 -12.99 -11.03
C SER A 68 -9.55 -13.34 -9.77
N ASP A 69 -10.25 -14.47 -9.79
CA ASP A 69 -10.87 -15.09 -8.61
C ASP A 69 -9.92 -16.06 -7.89
N SER A 70 -8.78 -16.35 -8.49
CA SER A 70 -7.75 -17.21 -7.90
C SER A 70 -6.59 -16.39 -7.35
N GLY A 71 -6.10 -16.80 -6.18
CA GLY A 71 -4.98 -16.17 -5.49
C GLY A 71 -3.67 -16.96 -5.64
N GLN A 72 -2.57 -16.28 -5.39
CA GLN A 72 -1.24 -16.87 -5.24
C GLN A 72 -0.52 -16.25 -4.06
N ILE A 73 0.33 -17.04 -3.42
CA ILE A 73 1.23 -16.55 -2.38
C ILE A 73 2.55 -16.14 -3.03
N ILE A 74 2.96 -14.91 -2.76
CA ILE A 74 4.24 -14.35 -3.23
C ILE A 74 5.08 -13.90 -2.04
N PRO A 75 6.42 -13.95 -2.13
CA PRO A 75 7.27 -13.28 -1.15
C PRO A 75 7.05 -11.77 -1.20
N ALA A 76 7.08 -11.13 -0.05
CA ALA A 76 7.00 -9.70 0.11
C ALA A 76 8.27 -9.18 0.77
N ALA A 77 8.78 -8.05 0.30
CA ALA A 77 9.87 -7.33 0.92
C ALA A 77 9.64 -5.83 0.77
N GLY A 78 10.12 -5.07 1.73
CA GLY A 78 10.03 -3.63 1.69
C GLY A 78 11.03 -2.96 2.62
N ALA A 79 11.25 -1.67 2.39
CA ALA A 79 12.01 -0.82 3.27
C ALA A 79 11.40 0.58 3.26
N THR A 80 11.48 1.27 4.38
CA THR A 80 11.08 2.67 4.46
C THR A 80 11.96 3.37 5.47
N GLY A 81 12.12 4.66 5.33
CA GLY A 81 12.97 5.42 6.25
C GLY A 81 13.18 6.84 5.77
N GLU A 82 14.02 7.53 6.54
CA GLU A 82 14.53 8.84 6.20
C GLU A 82 16.06 8.82 6.34
N VAL A 83 16.76 9.33 5.34
CA VAL A 83 18.23 9.45 5.35
C VAL A 83 18.60 10.84 4.85
N SER A 84 19.29 11.60 5.67
CA SER A 84 19.71 12.98 5.38
C SER A 84 18.54 13.89 4.96
N GLY A 85 17.38 13.73 5.59
CA GLY A 85 16.17 14.51 5.33
C GLY A 85 15.41 14.10 4.05
N ILE A 86 15.80 13.01 3.42
CA ILE A 86 15.08 12.44 2.26
C ILE A 86 14.35 11.18 2.71
N GLY A 87 13.04 11.23 2.68
CA GLY A 87 12.20 10.07 2.93
C GLY A 87 12.18 9.11 1.74
N PHE A 88 12.15 7.81 2.01
CA PHE A 88 11.98 6.80 0.96
C PHE A 88 11.03 5.68 1.39
N THR A 89 10.36 5.10 0.41
CA THR A 89 9.52 3.91 0.62
C THR A 89 9.67 2.96 -0.56
N LEU A 90 10.18 1.77 -0.27
CA LEU A 90 10.27 0.63 -1.19
C LEU A 90 9.23 -0.41 -0.80
N ARG A 91 8.31 -0.74 -1.69
CA ARG A 91 7.28 -1.78 -1.49
C ARG A 91 7.27 -2.71 -2.70
N GLY A 92 7.87 -3.90 -2.53
CA GLY A 92 8.03 -4.81 -3.67
C GLY A 92 8.65 -4.07 -4.87
N PRO A 93 7.95 -4.01 -6.01
CA PRO A 93 8.47 -3.39 -7.23
C PRO A 93 8.22 -1.87 -7.34
N SER A 94 7.95 -1.18 -6.23
CA SER A 94 7.65 0.27 -6.23
C SER A 94 8.58 1.01 -5.28
N LEU A 95 9.22 2.07 -5.76
CA LEU A 95 10.03 3.02 -4.99
C LEU A 95 9.41 4.41 -5.08
N SER A 96 9.25 5.06 -3.94
CA SER A 96 8.86 6.47 -3.82
C SER A 96 9.86 7.21 -2.97
N LEU A 97 10.18 8.42 -3.33
CA LEU A 97 10.97 9.35 -2.51
C LEU A 97 10.08 10.46 -1.97
N ASP A 98 10.47 11.03 -0.86
CA ASP A 98 9.94 12.27 -0.32
C ASP A 98 11.09 13.25 -0.18
N LEU A 99 11.03 14.33 -0.93
CA LEU A 99 12.09 15.34 -1.01
C LEU A 99 11.83 16.55 -0.11
N ILE A 100 10.69 16.56 0.58
CA ILE A 100 10.35 17.61 1.54
C ILE A 100 10.69 17.09 2.93
N PRO A 101 11.67 17.70 3.60
CA PRO A 101 12.00 17.33 4.97
C PRO A 101 10.78 17.51 5.89
N ASP A 102 10.64 16.61 6.82
CA ASP A 102 9.56 16.66 7.78
C ASP A 102 9.58 17.97 8.59
N SER A 103 8.43 18.65 8.60
CA SER A 103 8.28 19.88 9.40
C SER A 103 8.10 19.52 10.87
N LYS A 104 8.57 20.38 11.78
CA LYS A 104 8.35 20.22 13.23
C LYS A 104 6.92 20.60 13.69
N GLY A 105 6.00 20.85 12.76
CA GLY A 105 4.62 21.26 13.05
C GLY A 105 3.62 20.09 12.90
N ALA A 106 2.39 20.26 13.35
CA ALA A 106 1.31 19.29 13.20
C ALA A 106 0.90 19.01 11.74
N VAL A 107 1.42 19.78 10.78
CA VAL A 107 1.15 19.61 9.35
C VAL A 107 2.45 19.43 8.59
N GLY A 108 2.58 18.32 7.87
CA GLY A 108 3.68 18.01 6.98
C GLY A 108 3.24 18.04 5.51
N PHE A 109 4.15 18.41 4.61
CA PHE A 109 3.95 18.31 3.18
C PHE A 109 4.85 17.23 2.62
N ARG A 110 4.41 16.55 1.58
CA ARG A 110 5.16 15.48 0.91
C ARG A 110 5.14 15.72 -0.59
N PHE A 111 6.31 15.62 -1.19
CA PHE A 111 6.46 15.68 -2.64
C PHE A 111 7.68 14.87 -3.07
N GLY A 112 7.52 14.04 -4.07
CA GLY A 112 8.66 13.36 -4.64
C GLY A 112 8.33 12.45 -5.81
N PRO A 113 9.38 12.01 -6.52
CA PRO A 113 9.24 11.08 -7.63
C PRO A 113 8.91 9.67 -7.14
N GLN A 114 8.31 8.91 -8.04
CA GLN A 114 8.07 7.48 -7.85
C GLN A 114 8.29 6.71 -9.12
N ILE A 115 8.72 5.47 -8.96
CA ILE A 115 8.85 4.50 -10.02
C ILE A 115 8.23 3.17 -9.59
N ARG A 116 7.60 2.46 -10.52
CA ARG A 116 6.98 1.17 -10.25
C ARG A 116 7.12 0.25 -11.46
N ILE A 117 7.40 -1.02 -11.21
CA ILE A 117 7.26 -2.07 -12.21
C ILE A 117 5.90 -2.73 -12.02
N ARG A 118 5.04 -2.62 -13.00
CA ARG A 118 3.74 -3.27 -12.99
C ARG A 118 3.77 -4.56 -13.81
N SER A 119 3.30 -5.63 -13.19
CA SER A 119 3.13 -6.93 -13.84
C SER A 119 1.66 -7.32 -13.68
N ASN A 120 0.88 -7.25 -14.76
CA ASN A 120 -0.48 -7.74 -14.82
C ASN A 120 -0.53 -8.85 -15.88
N ARG A 121 -1.14 -9.97 -15.59
CA ARG A 121 -1.26 -11.09 -16.53
C ARG A 121 0.11 -11.48 -17.14
N HIS A 122 1.15 -11.56 -16.29
CA HIS A 122 2.53 -11.89 -16.65
C HIS A 122 3.00 -13.12 -15.87
N GLY A 123 3.67 -14.06 -16.55
CA GLY A 123 4.10 -15.32 -15.97
C GLY A 123 2.94 -16.30 -15.80
N LYS A 124 2.82 -16.96 -14.67
CA LYS A 124 1.79 -17.98 -14.43
C LYS A 124 0.41 -17.32 -14.31
N ILE A 125 -0.41 -17.43 -15.34
CA ILE A 125 -1.82 -17.04 -15.33
C ILE A 125 -2.65 -18.22 -14.79
N GLY A 126 -3.34 -18.02 -13.67
CA GLY A 126 -4.08 -19.09 -12.98
C GLY A 126 -5.25 -19.66 -13.79
N ASP A 127 -5.91 -18.85 -14.62
CA ASP A 127 -7.03 -19.27 -15.45
C ASP A 127 -6.60 -19.66 -16.87
N PRO A 128 -6.90 -20.92 -17.33
CA PRO A 128 -6.45 -21.40 -18.63
C PRO A 128 -7.13 -20.72 -19.83
N VAL A 129 -8.32 -20.12 -19.63
CA VAL A 129 -9.01 -19.36 -20.68
C VAL A 129 -8.36 -17.99 -20.85
N VAL A 130 -8.08 -17.30 -19.73
CA VAL A 130 -7.39 -16.02 -19.74
C VAL A 130 -5.96 -16.16 -20.23
N ALA A 131 -5.29 -17.30 -19.94
CA ALA A 131 -3.93 -17.58 -20.44
C ALA A 131 -3.86 -17.62 -21.97
N ARG A 132 -4.94 -17.99 -22.68
CA ARG A 132 -5.01 -17.96 -24.15
C ARG A 132 -5.01 -16.56 -24.76
N LEU A 133 -5.27 -15.53 -23.95
CA LEU A 133 -5.13 -14.13 -24.36
C LEU A 133 -3.66 -13.68 -24.45
N GLY A 134 -2.74 -14.55 -24.01
CA GLY A 134 -1.31 -14.26 -23.93
C GLY A 134 -0.92 -13.44 -22.69
N GLU A 135 0.39 -13.36 -22.47
CA GLU A 135 0.98 -12.56 -21.42
C GLU A 135 1.06 -11.08 -21.83
N LEU A 136 0.98 -10.21 -20.84
CA LEU A 136 1.32 -8.80 -21.01
C LEU A 136 2.77 -8.54 -20.61
N ASP A 137 3.42 -7.62 -21.29
CA ASP A 137 4.74 -7.15 -20.90
C ASP A 137 4.72 -6.49 -19.52
N ARG A 138 5.85 -6.56 -18.82
CA ARG A 138 6.07 -5.71 -17.65
C ARG A 138 6.17 -4.26 -18.08
N VAL A 139 5.52 -3.38 -17.36
CA VAL A 139 5.51 -1.94 -17.62
C VAL A 139 6.25 -1.23 -16.51
N VAL A 140 7.19 -0.35 -16.89
CA VAL A 140 7.81 0.58 -15.95
C VAL A 140 7.01 1.87 -15.95
N GLU A 141 6.45 2.22 -14.81
CA GLU A 141 5.70 3.45 -14.58
C GLU A 141 6.59 4.44 -13.81
N GLY A 142 6.73 5.65 -14.33
CA GLY A 142 7.34 6.78 -13.64
C GLY A 142 6.30 7.83 -13.30
N GLY A 143 6.55 8.62 -12.25
CA GLY A 143 5.60 9.66 -11.87
C GLY A 143 5.96 10.39 -10.59
N PHE A 144 4.98 11.11 -10.04
CA PHE A 144 5.14 11.93 -8.83
C PHE A 144 4.02 11.65 -7.85
N ARG A 145 4.34 11.92 -6.58
CA ARG A 145 3.38 11.93 -5.47
C ARG A 145 3.43 13.29 -4.77
N VAL A 146 2.25 13.78 -4.42
CA VAL A 146 2.06 14.95 -3.55
C VAL A 146 1.16 14.56 -2.40
N GLY A 147 1.35 15.15 -1.23
CA GLY A 147 0.51 14.85 -0.08
C GLY A 147 0.69 15.82 1.06
N VAL A 148 -0.21 15.68 2.03
CA VAL A 148 -0.22 16.40 3.30
C VAL A 148 -0.41 15.37 4.41
N SER A 149 0.34 15.51 5.49
CA SER A 149 0.14 14.76 6.73
C SER A 149 -0.30 15.68 7.85
N PHE A 150 -1.15 15.14 8.71
CA PHE A 150 -1.65 15.78 9.92
C PHE A 150 -1.32 14.86 11.07
N ASP A 151 -0.57 15.35 12.03
CA ASP A 151 -0.21 14.62 13.25
C ASP A 151 -1.09 15.11 14.41
N ASP A 152 -1.34 14.26 15.41
CA ASP A 152 -2.14 14.56 16.61
C ASP A 152 -3.56 15.07 16.30
N LEU A 153 -4.21 14.42 15.32
CA LEU A 153 -5.50 14.89 14.78
C LEU A 153 -6.68 14.56 15.69
N LEU A 154 -6.79 13.31 16.15
CA LEU A 154 -7.88 12.79 16.98
C LEU A 154 -7.38 12.28 18.33
N SER A 155 -6.14 11.86 18.40
CA SER A 155 -5.48 11.39 19.63
C SER A 155 -3.98 11.71 19.57
N PRO A 156 -3.29 11.77 20.73
CA PRO A 156 -1.85 11.94 20.74
C PRO A 156 -1.14 10.86 19.91
N ALA A 157 -0.20 11.28 19.08
CA ALA A 157 0.63 10.44 18.21
C ALA A 157 -0.12 9.70 17.06
N ASP A 158 -1.40 9.99 16.81
CA ASP A 158 -2.04 9.54 15.60
C ASP A 158 -1.57 10.36 14.38
N GLY A 159 -1.81 9.83 13.18
CA GLY A 159 -1.43 10.53 11.96
C GLY A 159 -2.35 10.23 10.79
N LEU A 160 -2.81 11.27 10.12
CA LEU A 160 -3.55 11.19 8.87
C LEU A 160 -2.67 11.70 7.72
N SER A 161 -2.44 10.86 6.72
CA SER A 161 -1.78 11.26 5.48
C SER A 161 -2.78 11.18 4.32
N VAL A 162 -2.91 12.26 3.57
CA VAL A 162 -3.74 12.33 2.36
C VAL A 162 -2.85 12.73 1.19
N GLY A 163 -3.01 12.08 0.05
CA GLY A 163 -2.17 12.41 -1.09
C GLY A 163 -2.74 11.92 -2.41
N VAL A 164 -2.10 12.37 -3.48
CA VAL A 164 -2.39 11.94 -4.85
C VAL A 164 -1.09 11.54 -5.52
N SER A 165 -1.09 10.42 -6.21
CA SER A 165 -0.01 10.03 -7.11
C SER A 165 -0.49 10.00 -8.55
N ALA A 166 0.38 10.43 -9.46
CA ALA A 166 0.18 10.30 -10.89
C ALA A 166 1.38 9.56 -11.49
N ARG A 167 1.11 8.48 -12.22
CA ARG A 167 2.13 7.64 -12.87
C ARG A 167 1.73 7.41 -14.31
N TRP A 168 2.73 7.28 -15.18
CA TRP A 168 2.54 6.95 -16.58
C TRP A 168 3.62 5.98 -17.06
N ASP A 169 3.30 5.25 -18.10
CA ASP A 169 4.23 4.32 -18.73
C ASP A 169 5.43 5.07 -19.31
N ILE A 170 6.62 4.78 -18.79
CA ILE A 170 7.91 5.29 -19.31
C ILE A 170 8.70 4.21 -20.06
N SER A 171 8.18 2.99 -20.14
CA SER A 171 8.81 1.87 -20.84
C SER A 171 8.40 1.76 -22.31
N GLY A 172 7.48 2.62 -22.78
CA GLY A 172 7.03 2.65 -24.18
C GLY A 172 6.12 1.50 -24.58
N LYS A 173 5.47 0.83 -23.62
CA LYS A 173 4.52 -0.27 -23.89
C LYS A 173 3.11 0.23 -24.22
N GLY A 174 2.87 1.55 -24.18
CA GLY A 174 1.57 2.15 -24.47
C GLY A 174 0.54 1.98 -23.36
N SER A 175 0.97 1.63 -22.16
CA SER A 175 0.10 1.28 -21.04
C SER A 175 -0.52 2.46 -20.27
N GLY A 176 -0.45 3.69 -20.81
CA GLY A 176 -1.22 4.83 -20.32
C GLY A 176 -0.83 5.40 -18.95
N MET A 177 -1.81 6.04 -18.29
CA MET A 177 -1.63 6.80 -17.05
C MET A 177 -2.59 6.30 -15.95
N VAL A 178 -2.11 6.39 -14.70
CA VAL A 178 -2.86 6.08 -13.47
C VAL A 178 -2.77 7.27 -12.51
N ILE A 179 -3.91 7.73 -12.01
CA ILE A 179 -4.01 8.71 -10.92
C ILE A 179 -4.63 8.02 -9.71
N THR A 180 -3.98 8.17 -8.54
CA THR A 180 -4.41 7.48 -7.31
C THR A 180 -4.47 8.46 -6.14
N PRO A 181 -5.62 9.07 -5.84
CA PRO A 181 -5.90 9.62 -4.52
C PRO A 181 -5.84 8.52 -3.45
N SER A 182 -5.28 8.85 -2.31
CA SER A 182 -5.16 7.91 -1.18
C SER A 182 -5.18 8.63 0.15
N ALA A 183 -5.66 7.95 1.18
CA ALA A 183 -5.56 8.37 2.56
C ALA A 183 -5.12 7.20 3.43
N THR A 184 -4.33 7.51 4.44
CA THR A 184 -3.85 6.56 5.44
C THR A 184 -3.97 7.19 6.80
N TYR A 185 -4.68 6.54 7.71
CA TYR A 185 -4.76 6.93 9.09
C TYR A 185 -4.04 5.90 9.96
N LEU A 186 -3.12 6.38 10.80
CA LEU A 186 -2.35 5.58 11.74
C LEU A 186 -2.79 5.90 13.15
N LEU A 187 -3.12 4.87 13.91
CA LEU A 187 -3.53 4.96 15.31
C LEU A 187 -2.62 4.08 16.15
N PRO A 188 -1.70 4.65 16.95
CA PRO A 188 -1.04 3.93 18.02
C PRO A 188 -2.09 3.53 19.08
N VAL A 189 -2.27 2.24 19.28
CA VAL A 189 -3.18 1.72 20.32
C VAL A 189 -2.44 1.43 21.62
N SER A 190 -1.12 1.34 21.57
CA SER A 190 -0.19 1.29 22.70
C SER A 190 1.22 1.66 22.25
N ARG A 191 2.19 1.73 23.19
CA ARG A 191 3.60 1.91 22.83
C ARG A 191 4.15 0.79 21.92
N ALA A 192 3.57 -0.40 22.05
CA ALA A 192 4.00 -1.59 21.30
C ALA A 192 3.13 -1.89 20.08
N GLN A 193 2.04 -1.19 19.83
CA GLN A 193 1.10 -1.57 18.77
C GLN A 193 0.50 -0.37 18.03
N VAL A 194 0.52 -0.44 16.72
CA VAL A 194 -0.12 0.52 15.82
C VAL A 194 -1.12 -0.19 14.91
N VAL A 195 -2.23 0.49 14.61
CA VAL A 195 -3.24 0.08 13.63
C VAL A 195 -3.30 1.13 12.53
N GLY A 196 -3.33 0.70 11.29
CA GLY A 196 -3.44 1.55 10.10
C GLY A 196 -4.72 1.27 9.33
N LEU A 197 -5.46 2.32 8.98
CA LEU A 197 -6.54 2.27 8.00
C LEU A 197 -6.04 2.89 6.69
N ILE A 198 -6.20 2.17 5.59
CA ILE A 198 -5.68 2.55 4.28
C ILE A 198 -6.83 2.62 3.30
N THR A 199 -6.92 3.70 2.54
CA THR A 199 -7.91 3.85 1.47
C THR A 199 -7.27 4.42 0.22
N SER A 200 -7.74 3.99 -0.95
CA SER A 200 -7.35 4.60 -2.22
C SER A 200 -8.40 4.40 -3.29
N ILE A 201 -8.38 5.30 -4.28
CA ILE A 201 -9.20 5.20 -5.48
C ILE A 201 -8.27 5.35 -6.68
N GLN A 202 -8.40 4.49 -7.69
CA GLN A 202 -7.62 4.59 -8.91
C GLN A 202 -8.47 5.03 -10.08
N PHE A 203 -7.97 6.01 -10.81
CA PHE A 203 -8.48 6.43 -12.11
C PHE A 203 -7.42 6.12 -13.17
N VAL A 204 -7.86 5.62 -14.32
CA VAL A 204 -6.96 5.25 -15.42
C VAL A 204 -7.42 5.89 -16.72
N ASP A 205 -6.49 6.14 -17.62
CA ASP A 205 -6.83 6.60 -18.97
C ASP A 205 -7.23 5.43 -19.91
N GLY A 206 -7.65 5.79 -21.12
CA GLY A 206 -8.08 4.81 -22.12
C GLY A 206 -6.98 3.84 -22.53
N LYS A 207 -5.71 4.29 -22.59
CA LYS A 207 -4.58 3.44 -22.97
C LYS A 207 -4.29 2.39 -21.91
N TYR A 208 -4.36 2.78 -20.62
CA TYR A 208 -4.23 1.82 -19.52
C TYR A 208 -5.32 0.76 -19.57
N ALA A 209 -6.58 1.20 -19.74
CA ALA A 209 -7.71 0.28 -19.78
C ALA A 209 -7.62 -0.67 -20.98
N ASP A 210 -7.30 -0.15 -22.16
CA ASP A 210 -7.14 -0.93 -23.37
C ASP A 210 -6.04 -1.99 -23.21
N TYR A 211 -4.86 -1.60 -22.78
CA TYR A 211 -3.72 -2.51 -22.57
C TYR A 211 -4.04 -3.66 -21.61
N ASN A 212 -4.77 -3.39 -20.52
CA ASN A 212 -4.97 -4.38 -19.47
C ASN A 212 -6.23 -5.24 -19.64
N TYR A 213 -7.30 -4.69 -20.26
CA TYR A 213 -8.64 -5.25 -20.18
C TYR A 213 -9.34 -5.43 -21.52
N SER A 214 -8.83 -4.88 -22.63
CA SER A 214 -9.40 -5.14 -23.95
C SER A 214 -9.12 -6.57 -24.41
N ILE A 215 -10.07 -7.11 -25.20
CA ILE A 215 -9.97 -8.40 -25.85
C ILE A 215 -10.15 -8.14 -27.34
N SER A 216 -9.08 -8.31 -28.12
CA SER A 216 -9.14 -8.17 -29.56
C SER A 216 -9.99 -9.27 -30.22
N PRO A 217 -10.42 -9.11 -31.48
CA PRO A 217 -11.10 -10.20 -32.23
C PRO A 217 -10.29 -11.50 -32.25
N GLU A 218 -8.96 -11.42 -32.43
CA GLU A 218 -8.05 -12.57 -32.43
C GLU A 218 -7.98 -13.21 -31.03
N GLY A 219 -7.89 -12.40 -29.97
CA GLY A 219 -7.95 -12.85 -28.57
C GLY A 219 -9.28 -13.51 -28.23
N SER A 220 -10.38 -12.99 -28.78
CA SER A 220 -11.72 -13.57 -28.64
C SER A 220 -11.79 -14.98 -29.26
N VAL A 221 -11.26 -15.16 -30.46
CA VAL A 221 -11.19 -16.47 -31.12
C VAL A 221 -10.31 -17.44 -30.33
N ALA A 222 -9.16 -16.99 -29.85
CA ALA A 222 -8.20 -17.84 -29.14
C ALA A 222 -8.73 -18.28 -27.76
N SER A 223 -9.38 -17.38 -27.01
CA SER A 223 -9.84 -17.63 -25.65
C SER A 223 -11.28 -18.16 -25.57
N GLY A 224 -12.12 -17.85 -26.59
CA GLY A 224 -13.56 -18.05 -26.55
C GLY A 224 -14.32 -17.00 -25.73
N LEU A 225 -13.63 -15.97 -25.21
CA LEU A 225 -14.26 -14.84 -24.54
C LEU A 225 -14.78 -13.82 -25.57
N PRO A 226 -15.89 -13.11 -25.29
CA PRO A 226 -16.33 -12.02 -26.15
C PRO A 226 -15.27 -10.95 -26.34
N ALA A 227 -15.16 -10.39 -27.55
CA ALA A 227 -14.34 -9.22 -27.80
C ALA A 227 -14.82 -8.05 -26.93
N PHE A 228 -13.88 -7.25 -26.41
CA PHE A 228 -14.19 -6.16 -25.48
C PHE A 228 -13.24 -4.99 -25.72
N ASN A 229 -13.79 -3.79 -25.75
CA ASN A 229 -13.03 -2.55 -25.89
C ASN A 229 -13.12 -1.76 -24.59
N ALA A 230 -12.07 -1.83 -23.79
CA ALA A 230 -12.01 -1.20 -22.48
C ALA A 230 -11.81 0.32 -22.59
N LYS A 231 -12.42 1.05 -21.67
CA LYS A 231 -12.36 2.51 -21.59
C LYS A 231 -11.80 2.94 -20.24
N GLY A 232 -11.08 4.07 -20.24
CA GLY A 232 -10.61 4.70 -19.01
C GLY A 232 -11.75 5.19 -18.11
N GLY A 233 -11.38 5.58 -16.91
CA GLY A 233 -12.26 6.08 -15.87
C GLY A 233 -11.92 5.53 -14.50
N LEU A 234 -12.92 5.44 -13.62
CA LEU A 234 -12.77 4.81 -12.31
C LEU A 234 -12.39 3.33 -12.50
N HIS A 235 -11.27 2.94 -11.94
CA HIS A 235 -10.71 1.59 -12.12
C HIS A 235 -10.92 0.71 -10.89
N GLU A 236 -10.52 1.23 -9.73
CA GLU A 236 -10.50 0.46 -8.49
C GLU A 236 -10.70 1.37 -7.28
N ALA A 237 -11.37 0.88 -6.26
CA ALA A 237 -11.37 1.45 -4.92
C ALA A 237 -10.91 0.39 -3.94
N THR A 238 -10.02 0.80 -3.01
CA THR A 238 -9.41 -0.09 -2.02
C THR A 238 -9.66 0.45 -0.62
N ILE A 239 -9.96 -0.44 0.30
CA ILE A 239 -9.92 -0.21 1.75
C ILE A 239 -9.11 -1.34 2.38
N GLY A 240 -8.31 -1.01 3.37
CA GLY A 240 -7.50 -1.98 4.09
C GLY A 240 -7.28 -1.60 5.54
N ILE A 241 -7.08 -2.61 6.35
CA ILE A 241 -6.64 -2.48 7.74
C ILE A 241 -5.36 -3.28 7.91
N ALA A 242 -4.43 -2.70 8.65
CA ALA A 242 -3.15 -3.33 8.95
C ALA A 242 -2.77 -3.04 10.40
N THR A 243 -2.01 -3.93 11.01
CA THR A 243 -1.47 -3.72 12.35
C THR A 243 -0.02 -4.16 12.40
N ALA A 244 0.76 -3.53 13.25
CA ALA A 244 2.10 -3.97 13.59
C ALA A 244 2.26 -3.95 15.12
N ARG A 245 3.04 -4.90 15.62
CA ARG A 245 3.39 -5.00 17.03
C ARG A 245 4.89 -5.12 17.18
N ASP A 246 5.44 -4.23 17.96
CA ASP A 246 6.83 -4.28 18.40
C ASP A 246 7.03 -5.43 19.40
N LEU A 247 8.16 -6.15 19.30
CA LEU A 247 8.42 -7.36 20.09
C LEU A 247 9.11 -7.07 21.42
N ASN A 248 9.74 -5.92 21.59
CA ASN A 248 10.32 -5.45 22.85
C ASN A 248 9.38 -4.52 23.64
N GLY A 249 8.26 -4.12 23.04
CA GLY A 249 7.21 -3.42 23.76
C GLY A 249 7.18 -1.91 23.53
N ASP A 250 8.10 -1.35 22.73
CA ASP A 250 8.13 0.07 22.41
C ASP A 250 8.64 0.34 20.99
N PHE A 251 7.78 0.83 20.10
CA PHE A 251 8.17 1.20 18.75
C PHE A 251 9.22 2.33 18.67
N LEU A 252 9.39 3.10 19.74
CA LEU A 252 10.26 4.27 19.72
C LEU A 252 11.74 3.93 19.92
N ASP A 253 12.06 2.73 20.40
CA ASP A 253 13.44 2.26 20.62
C ASP A 253 13.98 1.43 19.45
N GLY A 254 13.13 1.14 18.42
CA GLY A 254 13.49 0.31 17.29
C GLY A 254 13.44 -1.18 17.57
N GLY A 255 14.11 -1.98 16.72
CA GLY A 255 14.14 -3.42 16.92
C GLY A 255 13.16 -4.20 16.05
N PHE A 256 12.76 -5.40 16.49
CA PHE A 256 11.90 -6.29 15.74
C PHE A 256 10.42 -6.01 15.97
N ALA A 257 9.67 -5.97 14.89
CA ALA A 257 8.23 -5.93 14.90
C ALA A 257 7.64 -7.05 14.01
N VAL A 258 6.45 -7.49 14.35
CA VAL A 258 5.61 -8.35 13.50
C VAL A 258 4.38 -7.58 13.10
N GLY A 259 3.89 -7.86 11.91
CA GLY A 259 2.73 -7.12 11.47
C GLY A 259 1.84 -7.85 10.48
N GLY A 260 0.61 -7.35 10.23
CA GLY A 260 -0.36 -7.99 9.37
C GLY A 260 -1.49 -7.12 8.87
N GLY A 261 -2.09 -7.55 7.76
CA GLY A 261 -3.21 -6.80 7.24
C GLY A 261 -4.02 -7.51 6.17
N VAL A 262 -5.16 -6.91 5.92
CA VAL A 262 -6.09 -7.31 4.88
C VAL A 262 -6.49 -6.08 4.07
N MET A 263 -6.55 -6.24 2.75
CA MET A 263 -7.06 -5.24 1.83
C MET A 263 -8.16 -5.84 0.99
N TYR A 264 -9.23 -5.10 0.85
CA TYR A 264 -10.31 -5.35 -0.08
C TYR A 264 -10.29 -4.27 -1.15
N SER A 265 -10.24 -4.71 -2.39
CA SER A 265 -10.35 -3.85 -3.56
C SER A 265 -11.55 -4.25 -4.40
N ARG A 266 -12.25 -3.26 -4.93
CA ARG A 266 -13.33 -3.48 -5.88
C ARG A 266 -13.01 -2.81 -7.20
N LEU A 267 -13.10 -3.58 -8.28
CA LEU A 267 -12.95 -3.10 -9.64
C LEU A 267 -14.26 -2.48 -10.14
N PHE A 268 -14.14 -1.46 -10.98
CA PHE A 268 -15.26 -0.69 -11.55
C PHE A 268 -15.13 -0.57 -13.06
N ASN A 269 -16.23 -0.18 -13.70
CA ASN A 269 -16.33 0.11 -15.13
C ASN A 269 -15.65 -1.00 -15.98
N SER A 270 -14.83 -0.64 -16.95
CA SER A 270 -14.21 -1.60 -17.87
C SER A 270 -13.38 -2.68 -17.18
N ALA A 271 -12.76 -2.40 -16.04
CA ALA A 271 -12.02 -3.41 -15.26
C ALA A 271 -12.95 -4.48 -14.66
N ALA A 272 -14.16 -4.10 -14.26
CA ALA A 272 -15.19 -5.04 -13.77
C ALA A 272 -15.97 -5.72 -14.90
N GLU A 273 -16.22 -4.98 -15.99
CA GLU A 273 -17.09 -5.42 -17.08
C GLU A 273 -16.38 -6.32 -18.10
N THR A 274 -15.05 -6.21 -18.22
CA THR A 274 -14.30 -7.07 -19.14
C THR A 274 -14.62 -8.55 -18.91
N PRO A 275 -14.76 -9.37 -19.96
CA PRO A 275 -14.96 -10.81 -19.85
C PRO A 275 -13.88 -11.53 -19.03
N ILE A 276 -12.68 -10.96 -18.94
CA ILE A 276 -11.60 -11.46 -18.07
C ILE A 276 -12.06 -11.47 -16.61
N THR A 277 -12.74 -10.41 -16.16
CA THR A 277 -13.22 -10.27 -14.78
C THR A 277 -14.65 -10.83 -14.62
N SER A 278 -15.56 -10.43 -15.50
CA SER A 278 -16.99 -10.71 -15.33
C SER A 278 -17.39 -12.16 -15.63
N ILE A 279 -16.61 -12.89 -16.45
CA ILE A 279 -16.88 -14.30 -16.81
C ILE A 279 -15.87 -15.24 -16.13
N ARG A 280 -14.60 -14.85 -16.03
CA ARG A 280 -13.48 -15.70 -15.58
C ARG A 280 -12.87 -15.29 -14.26
N GLY A 281 -13.44 -14.32 -13.58
CA GLY A 281 -12.85 -13.82 -12.34
C GLY A 281 -13.85 -13.15 -11.42
N SER A 282 -13.37 -12.21 -10.64
CA SER A 282 -14.16 -11.43 -9.69
C SER A 282 -13.75 -9.97 -9.73
N ARG A 283 -14.73 -9.07 -9.62
CA ARG A 283 -14.45 -7.66 -9.37
C ARG A 283 -14.06 -7.37 -7.91
N ASP A 284 -14.35 -8.31 -7.02
CA ASP A 284 -14.05 -8.20 -5.59
C ASP A 284 -12.73 -8.94 -5.32
N GLN A 285 -11.70 -8.18 -4.96
CA GLN A 285 -10.33 -8.65 -4.85
C GLN A 285 -9.87 -8.56 -3.39
N TRP A 286 -9.27 -9.64 -2.89
CA TRP A 286 -8.74 -9.70 -1.54
C TRP A 286 -7.23 -9.90 -1.55
N THR A 287 -6.55 -9.14 -0.71
CA THR A 287 -5.12 -9.29 -0.45
C THR A 287 -4.90 -9.44 1.05
N PHE A 288 -4.15 -10.44 1.41
CA PHE A 288 -3.74 -10.70 2.79
C PHE A 288 -2.23 -10.75 2.83
N GLY A 289 -1.67 -10.33 3.92
CA GLY A 289 -0.24 -10.41 4.01
C GLY A 289 0.30 -10.51 5.44
N ALA A 290 1.55 -11.00 5.58
CA ALA A 290 2.21 -11.31 6.85
C ALA A 290 3.74 -11.16 6.80
N GLY A 291 4.38 -10.58 7.87
CA GLY A 291 5.84 -10.47 7.91
C GLY A 291 6.44 -10.04 9.24
N VAL A 292 7.74 -9.85 9.17
CA VAL A 292 8.57 -9.31 10.24
C VAL A 292 9.35 -8.12 9.73
N ALA A 293 9.62 -7.18 10.60
CA ALA A 293 10.38 -5.98 10.32
C ALA A 293 11.46 -5.76 11.36
N TYR A 294 12.47 -5.00 10.97
CA TYR A 294 13.48 -4.48 11.89
C TYR A 294 13.69 -2.98 11.62
N THR A 295 13.71 -2.21 12.70
CA THR A 295 13.98 -0.76 12.69
C THR A 295 15.39 -0.52 13.23
N PHE A 296 16.21 0.16 12.41
CA PHE A 296 17.59 0.57 12.74
C PHE A 296 17.63 2.00 13.20
#